data_4e736e524bdaacd7070d2863b9870025
#
_entry.id   4e736e524bdaacd7070d2863b9870025
#
_cell.length_a   1.000
_cell.length_b   1.000
_cell.length_c   1.000
_cell.angle_alpha   90.00
_cell.angle_beta   90.00
_cell.angle_gamma   90.00
#
_symmetry.space_group_name_H-M   'P 1'
#
loop_
_entity.id
_entity.type
_entity.pdbx_description
1 polymer ?
#
loop_
_entity_poly.entity_id
_entity_poly.type
_entity_poly.pdbx_seq_one_letter_code
_entity_poly.pdbx_strand_id
1 'polypeptide(L)'
;MRNFSFVLLPLVLSLSFLQGGSSGSKPTGVNMPLFELRDLKDVEFAWNLTDWKGNKVDSLSMDIYYPTGATSNKKYPVVVFCHAGGFTGGNKSNVSSLCDELADYGFITVAFDYRTGYIKNNPHACTTDTATLFNAVYRAMQDGNACLRFIQANGKKYNIDADWIFYGGSSAGASIALNSAYCNDSIAKIYFSREYKLLGSVEKSGNTLPRNYAIKGIAAMWGSLFSDKVIDKKFRAYPTILFKGDEDSGLPDSVGYFFGCPNYAPPLYAGAGIYAALVKQKAPVVYYELPGANHPAYDDDFCMQNIACFFKNVMSGTPYGGRYTYYTPTCPQFDGEF
;
A
#
# COMPACT_ATOMS: atom_id res chain seq x y z
N MET A 1 32.62 60.27 27.80
CA MET A 1 32.59 61.71 27.59
C MET A 1 32.39 61.95 26.10
N ARG A 2 31.34 62.54 25.72
CA ARG A 2 30.82 63.29 24.59
C ARG A 2 29.48 62.70 24.10
N ASN A 3 28.43 63.35 24.59
CA ASN A 3 27.06 63.26 24.11
C ASN A 3 26.95 63.86 22.72
N PHE A 4 26.22 63.18 21.81
CA PHE A 4 25.66 63.83 20.64
C PHE A 4 24.15 63.53 20.60
N SER A 5 23.38 64.58 20.85
CA SER A 5 21.95 64.64 20.66
C SER A 5 21.67 64.89 19.16
N PHE A 6 20.80 64.01 18.54
CA PHE A 6 20.22 64.32 17.21
C PHE A 6 18.77 64.70 17.41
N VAL A 7 18.46 65.91 16.94
CA VAL A 7 17.14 66.51 16.87
C VAL A 7 16.41 65.95 15.65
N LEU A 8 15.22 65.40 15.86
CA LEU A 8 14.31 65.01 14.80
C LEU A 8 13.33 66.14 14.50
N LEU A 9 13.36 66.65 13.25
CA LEU A 9 12.34 67.53 12.69
C LEU A 9 11.21 66.68 12.09
N PRO A 10 9.93 67.02 12.34
CA PRO A 10 8.83 66.31 11.67
C PRO A 10 8.54 66.94 10.29
N LEU A 11 8.55 66.12 9.24
CA LEU A 11 8.10 66.47 7.92
C LEU A 11 6.59 66.23 7.85
N VAL A 12 5.80 67.27 7.70
CA VAL A 12 4.36 67.21 7.46
C VAL A 12 4.18 67.08 5.94
N LEU A 13 3.69 65.89 5.49
CA LEU A 13 3.21 65.68 4.13
C LEU A 13 1.68 65.77 4.11
N SER A 14 1.17 66.73 3.39
CA SER A 14 -0.26 66.87 3.09
C SER A 14 -0.71 65.83 2.09
N LEU A 15 -1.66 64.94 2.49
CA LEU A 15 -2.35 64.01 1.57
C LEU A 15 -3.54 64.72 0.93
N SER A 16 -3.48 64.94 -0.37
CA SER A 16 -4.63 65.27 -1.21
C SER A 16 -5.37 63.96 -1.62
N PHE A 17 -6.62 63.83 -1.20
CA PHE A 17 -7.52 62.75 -1.63
C PHE A 17 -7.93 62.98 -3.09
N LEU A 18 -7.50 62.11 -3.99
CA LEU A 18 -8.11 61.90 -5.31
C LEU A 18 -8.99 60.65 -5.21
N GLN A 19 -10.32 60.85 -5.24
CA GLN A 19 -11.28 59.79 -5.49
C GLN A 19 -11.20 59.35 -6.96
N GLY A 20 -10.50 58.25 -7.20
CA GLY A 20 -10.51 57.50 -8.44
C GLY A 20 -11.23 56.18 -8.23
N GLY A 21 -12.44 56.03 -8.77
CA GLY A 21 -13.15 54.77 -8.83
C GLY A 21 -12.37 53.75 -9.64
N SER A 22 -11.80 52.71 -9.00
CA SER A 22 -11.20 51.59 -9.65
C SER A 22 -12.17 50.41 -9.56
N SER A 23 -12.75 50.07 -10.71
CA SER A 23 -13.40 48.79 -10.91
C SER A 23 -12.38 47.65 -10.67
N GLY A 24 -12.46 47.01 -9.54
CA GLY A 24 -11.62 45.88 -9.19
C GLY A 24 -11.85 44.70 -10.16
N SER A 25 -11.00 44.57 -11.16
CA SER A 25 -10.85 43.31 -11.86
C SER A 25 -10.32 42.27 -10.84
N LYS A 26 -11.12 41.22 -10.58
CA LYS A 26 -10.62 40.05 -9.87
C LYS A 26 -9.32 39.58 -10.52
N PRO A 27 -8.29 39.24 -9.76
CA PRO A 27 -7.08 38.69 -10.37
C PRO A 27 -7.49 37.43 -11.14
N THR A 28 -7.31 37.49 -12.44
CA THR A 28 -7.40 36.33 -13.33
C THR A 28 -6.41 35.30 -12.80
N GLY A 29 -6.92 34.16 -12.41
CA GLY A 29 -6.09 33.08 -11.89
C GLY A 29 -4.94 32.85 -12.87
N VAL A 30 -3.73 32.85 -12.36
CA VAL A 30 -2.55 32.47 -13.11
C VAL A 30 -2.78 31.02 -13.51
N ASN A 31 -3.12 30.77 -14.78
CA ASN A 31 -3.14 29.45 -15.36
C ASN A 31 -1.70 28.93 -15.27
N MET A 32 -1.40 28.15 -14.23
CA MET A 32 -0.14 27.43 -14.20
C MET A 32 -0.10 26.50 -15.40
N PRO A 33 1.03 26.43 -16.12
CA PRO A 33 1.14 25.56 -17.27
C PRO A 33 0.82 24.12 -16.85
N LEU A 34 0.00 23.46 -17.65
CA LEU A 34 -0.38 22.07 -17.44
C LEU A 34 0.81 21.19 -17.83
N PHE A 35 1.39 20.48 -16.88
CA PHE A 35 2.47 19.52 -17.14
C PHE A 35 1.89 18.11 -17.16
N GLU A 36 2.28 17.32 -18.13
CA GLU A 36 2.09 15.88 -18.12
C GLU A 36 2.97 15.27 -17.03
N LEU A 37 2.39 14.42 -16.22
CA LEU A 37 3.12 13.68 -15.19
C LEU A 37 3.82 12.48 -15.83
N ARG A 38 5.01 12.18 -15.34
CA ARG A 38 5.82 11.05 -15.82
C ARG A 38 6.27 10.22 -14.63
N ASP A 39 6.49 8.93 -14.87
CA ASP A 39 6.95 8.00 -13.88
C ASP A 39 8.21 8.47 -13.16
N LEU A 40 8.24 8.21 -11.89
CA LEU A 40 9.39 8.51 -11.03
C LEU A 40 10.00 7.20 -10.55
N LYS A 41 11.31 7.10 -10.65
CA LYS A 41 12.06 5.94 -10.20
C LYS A 41 12.89 6.29 -8.95
N ASP A 42 13.11 5.29 -8.11
CA ASP A 42 14.01 5.37 -6.94
C ASP A 42 13.71 6.50 -5.95
N VAL A 43 12.42 6.77 -5.71
CA VAL A 43 11.99 7.74 -4.69
C VAL A 43 12.21 7.13 -3.30
N GLU A 44 13.15 7.66 -2.54
CA GLU A 44 13.44 7.19 -1.18
C GLU A 44 12.30 7.50 -0.22
N PHE A 45 11.89 6.54 0.62
CA PHE A 45 10.78 6.69 1.56
C PHE A 45 11.09 6.25 2.99
N ALA A 46 12.14 5.46 3.20
CA ALA A 46 12.52 4.94 4.51
C ALA A 46 14.04 4.94 4.69
N TRP A 47 14.51 5.22 5.91
CA TRP A 47 15.91 5.40 6.25
C TRP A 47 16.24 4.80 7.62
N ASN A 48 17.52 4.72 7.96
CA ASN A 48 18.03 4.25 9.25
C ASN A 48 17.55 2.84 9.60
N LEU A 49 17.64 1.95 8.64
CA LEU A 49 17.22 0.57 8.74
C LEU A 49 18.42 -0.37 8.88
N THR A 50 18.16 -1.59 9.32
CA THR A 50 19.12 -2.70 9.30
C THR A 50 18.52 -3.90 8.58
N ASP A 51 19.34 -4.61 7.82
CA ASP A 51 18.95 -5.86 7.19
C ASP A 51 18.89 -7.03 8.21
N TRP A 52 18.61 -8.22 7.70
CA TRP A 52 18.53 -9.42 8.54
C TRP A 52 19.89 -9.92 9.08
N LYS A 53 21.00 -9.45 8.53
CA LYS A 53 22.37 -9.72 8.99
C LYS A 53 22.89 -8.67 9.96
N GLY A 54 22.12 -7.59 10.19
CA GLY A 54 22.51 -6.46 11.02
C GLY A 54 23.30 -5.38 10.25
N ASN A 55 23.42 -5.49 8.91
CA ASN A 55 24.07 -4.46 8.12
C ASN A 55 23.15 -3.24 7.99
N LYS A 56 23.76 -2.07 7.90
CA LYS A 56 23.04 -0.82 7.63
C LYS A 56 22.42 -0.86 6.24
N VAL A 57 21.15 -0.49 6.16
CA VAL A 57 20.43 -0.19 4.91
C VAL A 57 20.24 1.31 4.87
N ASP A 58 20.88 1.98 3.92
CA ASP A 58 20.88 3.45 3.86
C ASP A 58 19.47 3.98 3.60
N SER A 59 18.79 3.46 2.58
CA SER A 59 17.39 3.77 2.28
C SER A 59 16.66 2.62 1.61
N LEU A 60 15.32 2.67 1.62
CA LEU A 60 14.45 1.91 0.74
C LEU A 60 13.79 2.87 -0.24
N SER A 61 13.64 2.44 -1.48
CA SER A 61 13.06 3.24 -2.56
C SER A 61 11.79 2.63 -3.13
N MET A 62 11.00 3.49 -3.77
CA MET A 62 9.80 3.13 -4.50
C MET A 62 9.82 3.75 -5.90
N ASP A 63 9.11 3.14 -6.82
CA ASP A 63 8.78 3.69 -8.13
C ASP A 63 7.31 4.13 -8.13
N ILE A 64 7.03 5.26 -8.76
CA ILE A 64 5.68 5.81 -8.90
C ILE A 64 5.35 5.85 -10.38
N TYR A 65 4.26 5.19 -10.77
CA TYR A 65 3.77 5.12 -12.15
C TYR A 65 2.50 5.94 -12.26
N TYR A 66 2.37 6.71 -13.32
CA TYR A 66 1.26 7.61 -13.55
C TYR A 66 0.37 7.13 -14.68
N PRO A 67 -0.95 7.34 -14.60
CA PRO A 67 -1.85 7.08 -15.72
C PRO A 67 -1.38 7.78 -16.99
N THR A 68 -1.54 7.13 -18.14
CA THR A 68 -1.28 7.75 -19.44
C THR A 68 -2.07 9.07 -19.58
N GLY A 69 -1.40 10.16 -19.94
CA GLY A 69 -1.99 11.49 -20.02
C GLY A 69 -2.32 12.14 -18.67
N ALA A 70 -1.78 11.63 -17.56
CA ALA A 70 -1.97 12.24 -16.25
C ALA A 70 -1.39 13.67 -16.19
N THR A 71 -2.11 14.56 -15.54
CA THR A 71 -1.79 16.00 -15.52
C THR A 71 -1.66 16.56 -14.11
N SER A 72 -0.82 17.56 -13.95
CA SER A 72 -0.47 18.17 -12.65
C SER A 72 -1.60 18.94 -11.97
N ASN A 73 -2.74 19.16 -12.64
CA ASN A 73 -3.91 19.84 -12.06
C ASN A 73 -4.94 18.89 -11.45
N LYS A 74 -4.74 17.58 -11.55
CA LYS A 74 -5.61 16.55 -10.98
C LYS A 74 -4.88 15.79 -9.88
N LYS A 75 -5.66 15.18 -9.01
CA LYS A 75 -5.20 14.15 -8.06
C LYS A 75 -5.78 12.81 -8.48
N TYR A 76 -5.04 11.77 -8.23
CA TYR A 76 -5.40 10.41 -8.62
C TYR A 76 -5.40 9.50 -7.40
N PRO A 77 -6.34 8.53 -7.31
CA PRO A 77 -6.29 7.49 -6.29
C PRO A 77 -4.99 6.71 -6.44
N VAL A 78 -4.48 6.15 -5.34
CA VAL A 78 -3.21 5.41 -5.36
C VAL A 78 -3.39 3.95 -4.96
N VAL A 79 -2.74 3.05 -5.69
CA VAL A 79 -2.54 1.65 -5.30
C VAL A 79 -1.08 1.44 -4.94
N VAL A 80 -0.78 1.15 -3.69
CA VAL A 80 0.55 0.74 -3.25
C VAL A 80 0.64 -0.78 -3.40
N PHE A 81 1.57 -1.27 -4.23
CA PHE A 81 1.63 -2.67 -4.64
C PHE A 81 2.97 -3.31 -4.25
N CYS A 82 2.91 -4.43 -3.52
CA CYS A 82 4.07 -5.13 -2.99
C CYS A 82 4.48 -6.28 -3.90
N HIS A 83 5.78 -6.41 -4.17
CA HIS A 83 6.33 -7.48 -4.99
C HIS A 83 6.29 -8.86 -4.30
N ALA A 84 6.29 -9.92 -5.09
CA ALA A 84 6.45 -11.30 -4.66
C ALA A 84 7.92 -11.59 -4.24
N GLY A 85 8.25 -12.86 -3.99
CA GLY A 85 9.61 -13.32 -3.74
C GLY A 85 9.79 -14.12 -2.46
N GLY A 86 8.71 -14.55 -1.82
CA GLY A 86 8.72 -15.47 -0.66
C GLY A 86 9.51 -14.94 0.54
N PHE A 87 9.70 -13.64 0.67
CA PHE A 87 10.54 -12.97 1.68
C PHE A 87 12.04 -13.31 1.59
N THR A 88 12.47 -14.02 0.54
CA THR A 88 13.88 -14.39 0.31
C THR A 88 14.60 -13.41 -0.60
N GLY A 89 13.88 -12.75 -1.48
CA GLY A 89 14.39 -11.81 -2.48
C GLY A 89 13.27 -11.11 -3.23
N GLY A 90 13.61 -10.53 -4.36
CA GLY A 90 12.72 -9.69 -5.17
C GLY A 90 12.98 -8.19 -4.92
N ASN A 91 12.40 -7.37 -5.76
CA ASN A 91 12.46 -5.91 -5.68
C ASN A 91 11.25 -5.29 -6.40
N LYS A 92 11.11 -3.97 -6.31
CA LYS A 92 10.01 -3.21 -6.91
C LYS A 92 9.83 -3.41 -8.41
N SER A 93 10.93 -3.70 -9.16
CA SER A 93 10.83 -3.94 -10.60
C SER A 93 10.09 -5.23 -10.98
N ASN A 94 9.96 -6.17 -10.05
CA ASN A 94 9.24 -7.43 -10.31
C ASN A 94 7.72 -7.25 -10.49
N VAL A 95 7.19 -6.08 -10.15
CA VAL A 95 5.77 -5.74 -10.29
C VAL A 95 5.54 -4.50 -11.16
N SER A 96 6.56 -4.08 -11.93
CA SER A 96 6.46 -2.88 -12.76
C SER A 96 5.35 -2.99 -13.79
N SER A 97 5.23 -4.13 -14.51
CA SER A 97 4.16 -4.36 -15.49
C SER A 97 2.77 -4.31 -14.86
N LEU A 98 2.60 -4.87 -13.67
CA LEU A 98 1.32 -4.81 -12.93
C LEU A 98 0.97 -3.38 -12.53
N CYS A 99 2.00 -2.61 -12.15
CA CYS A 99 1.82 -1.20 -11.81
C CYS A 99 1.48 -0.37 -13.03
N ASP A 100 2.14 -0.58 -14.16
CA ASP A 100 1.83 0.10 -15.43
C ASP A 100 0.38 -0.20 -15.85
N GLU A 101 -0.05 -1.45 -15.80
CA GLU A 101 -1.40 -1.86 -16.15
C GLU A 101 -2.46 -1.23 -15.22
N LEU A 102 -2.25 -1.25 -13.90
CA LEU A 102 -3.15 -0.55 -12.97
C LEU A 102 -3.16 0.96 -13.20
N ALA A 103 -2.04 1.53 -13.65
CA ALA A 103 -1.99 2.96 -13.99
C ALA A 103 -2.86 3.27 -15.21
N ASP A 104 -2.90 2.40 -16.22
CA ASP A 104 -3.78 2.56 -17.39
C ASP A 104 -5.26 2.54 -17.01
N TYR A 105 -5.61 1.91 -15.87
CA TYR A 105 -6.95 2.00 -15.30
C TYR A 105 -7.21 3.29 -14.47
N GLY A 106 -6.30 4.27 -14.48
CA GLY A 106 -6.49 5.59 -13.88
C GLY A 106 -6.03 5.75 -12.43
N PHE A 107 -5.25 4.81 -11.90
CA PHE A 107 -4.61 4.92 -10.59
C PHE A 107 -3.19 5.42 -10.73
N ILE A 108 -2.71 6.22 -9.77
CA ILE A 108 -1.26 6.26 -9.53
C ILE A 108 -0.91 4.94 -8.85
N THR A 109 0.15 4.28 -9.32
CA THR A 109 0.60 3.03 -8.69
C THR A 109 2.01 3.19 -8.14
N VAL A 110 2.28 2.50 -7.03
CA VAL A 110 3.55 2.58 -6.31
C VAL A 110 4.06 1.18 -6.05
N ALA A 111 5.18 0.84 -6.67
CA ALA A 111 5.96 -0.35 -6.31
C ALA A 111 7.09 0.04 -5.37
N PHE A 112 7.34 -0.70 -4.30
CA PHE A 112 8.39 -0.37 -3.34
C PHE A 112 9.24 -1.58 -2.95
N ASP A 113 10.50 -1.30 -2.60
CA ASP A 113 11.40 -2.29 -2.04
C ASP A 113 11.13 -2.46 -0.54
N TYR A 114 11.23 -3.70 -0.06
CA TYR A 114 11.14 -4.02 1.36
C TYR A 114 12.27 -4.97 1.77
N ARG A 115 12.65 -4.96 3.04
CA ARG A 115 13.71 -5.81 3.59
C ARG A 115 13.26 -7.27 3.63
N THR A 116 13.95 -8.10 2.90
CA THR A 116 13.80 -9.55 2.90
C THR A 116 14.65 -10.22 3.99
N GLY A 117 14.96 -11.50 3.86
CA GLY A 117 15.90 -12.19 4.76
C GLY A 117 15.34 -13.45 5.39
N TYR A 118 14.37 -14.08 4.72
CA TYR A 118 13.97 -15.44 5.03
C TYR A 118 15.00 -16.43 4.49
N ILE A 119 15.54 -17.28 5.35
CA ILE A 119 16.48 -18.35 4.97
C ILE A 119 15.65 -19.60 4.66
N LYS A 120 15.36 -19.75 3.36
CA LYS A 120 14.58 -20.88 2.85
C LYS A 120 15.53 -22.04 2.53
N ASN A 121 15.69 -22.97 3.47
CA ASN A 121 16.45 -24.21 3.20
C ASN A 121 15.64 -25.14 2.27
N ASN A 122 15.02 -26.20 2.79
CA ASN A 122 14.05 -27.02 2.07
C ASN A 122 12.67 -26.87 2.71
N PRO A 123 11.78 -26.01 2.14
CA PRO A 123 10.49 -25.71 2.76
C PRO A 123 9.57 -26.94 2.86
N HIS A 124 9.66 -27.86 1.88
CA HIS A 124 8.83 -29.08 1.88
C HIS A 124 9.32 -30.16 2.86
N ALA A 125 10.56 -30.06 3.32
CA ALA A 125 11.08 -30.94 4.38
C ALA A 125 10.75 -30.45 5.78
N CYS A 126 10.03 -29.32 5.92
CA CYS A 126 9.68 -28.69 7.19
C CYS A 126 10.90 -28.39 8.11
N THR A 127 12.05 -28.14 7.51
CA THR A 127 13.34 -27.93 8.21
C THR A 127 13.79 -26.48 8.21
N THR A 128 12.96 -25.56 7.72
CA THR A 128 13.29 -24.15 7.62
C THR A 128 13.29 -23.47 8.99
N ASP A 129 14.16 -22.47 9.15
CA ASP A 129 14.17 -21.57 10.30
C ASP A 129 12.94 -20.64 10.27
N THR A 130 11.92 -21.01 11.03
CA THR A 130 10.68 -20.24 11.16
C THR A 130 10.92 -18.84 11.73
N ALA A 131 11.95 -18.68 12.57
CA ALA A 131 12.29 -17.39 13.15
C ALA A 131 12.72 -16.39 12.08
N THR A 132 13.49 -16.82 11.07
CA THR A 132 13.89 -15.93 9.98
C THR A 132 12.71 -15.57 9.10
N LEU A 133 11.73 -16.47 8.89
CA LEU A 133 10.51 -16.20 8.15
C LEU A 133 9.67 -15.11 8.85
N PHE A 134 9.34 -15.30 10.13
CA PHE A 134 8.51 -14.32 10.85
C PHE A 134 9.22 -12.97 11.02
N ASN A 135 10.53 -12.96 11.23
CA ASN A 135 11.32 -11.73 11.25
C ASN A 135 11.29 -11.00 9.89
N ALA A 136 11.35 -11.75 8.77
CA ALA A 136 11.27 -11.15 7.43
C ALA A 136 9.88 -10.58 7.14
N VAL A 137 8.81 -11.33 7.46
CA VAL A 137 7.43 -10.83 7.37
C VAL A 137 7.27 -9.54 8.17
N TYR A 138 7.73 -9.52 9.41
CA TYR A 138 7.60 -8.36 10.30
C TYR A 138 8.36 -7.14 9.78
N ARG A 139 9.62 -7.31 9.32
CA ARG A 139 10.37 -6.21 8.69
C ARG A 139 9.66 -5.66 7.46
N ALA A 140 9.15 -6.55 6.60
CA ALA A 140 8.41 -6.14 5.41
C ALA A 140 7.12 -5.38 5.75
N MET A 141 6.42 -5.75 6.84
CA MET A 141 5.28 -4.96 7.37
C MET A 141 5.72 -3.58 7.86
N GLN A 142 6.86 -3.46 8.53
CA GLN A 142 7.43 -2.17 8.93
C GLN A 142 7.70 -1.28 7.71
N ASP A 143 8.27 -1.85 6.67
CA ASP A 143 8.64 -1.13 5.44
C ASP A 143 7.41 -0.71 4.64
N GLY A 144 6.41 -1.57 4.52
CA GLY A 144 5.12 -1.24 3.91
C GLY A 144 4.38 -0.11 4.66
N ASN A 145 4.37 -0.15 5.99
CA ASN A 145 3.82 0.95 6.80
C ASN A 145 4.60 2.26 6.63
N ALA A 146 5.93 2.19 6.45
CA ALA A 146 6.75 3.37 6.16
C ALA A 146 6.41 3.98 4.79
N CYS A 147 6.21 3.14 3.76
CA CYS A 147 5.78 3.56 2.44
C CYS A 147 4.41 4.25 2.49
N LEU A 148 3.42 3.65 3.16
CA LEU A 148 2.09 4.24 3.31
C LEU A 148 2.12 5.59 4.04
N ARG A 149 2.93 5.75 5.10
CA ARG A 149 3.11 7.04 5.78
C ARG A 149 3.73 8.07 4.86
N PHE A 150 4.72 7.68 4.06
CA PHE A 150 5.37 8.57 3.10
C PHE A 150 4.41 9.04 2.01
N ILE A 151 3.62 8.13 1.43
CA ILE A 151 2.59 8.43 0.43
C ILE A 151 1.54 9.40 1.00
N GLN A 152 1.03 9.15 2.19
CA GLN A 152 0.08 10.04 2.86
C GLN A 152 0.66 11.46 3.06
N ALA A 153 1.88 11.54 3.59
CA ALA A 153 2.49 12.83 3.91
C ALA A 153 2.88 13.64 2.67
N ASN A 154 3.22 12.97 1.58
CA ASN A 154 3.73 13.60 0.35
C ASN A 154 2.73 13.56 -0.82
N GLY A 155 1.48 13.15 -0.60
CA GLY A 155 0.48 12.97 -1.66
C GLY A 155 0.34 14.18 -2.56
N LYS A 156 0.33 15.39 -1.99
CA LYS A 156 0.26 16.65 -2.77
C LYS A 156 1.43 16.80 -3.75
N LYS A 157 2.63 16.41 -3.36
CA LYS A 157 3.84 16.49 -4.20
C LYS A 157 3.75 15.60 -5.43
N TYR A 158 3.10 14.46 -5.29
CA TYR A 158 3.01 13.42 -6.31
C TYR A 158 1.63 13.33 -6.97
N ASN A 159 0.78 14.33 -6.82
CA ASN A 159 -0.59 14.33 -7.35
C ASN A 159 -1.47 13.17 -6.87
N ILE A 160 -1.16 12.61 -5.72
CA ILE A 160 -1.92 11.53 -5.10
C ILE A 160 -3.10 12.10 -4.32
N ASP A 161 -4.28 11.52 -4.52
CA ASP A 161 -5.43 11.69 -3.64
C ASP A 161 -5.29 10.78 -2.42
N ALA A 162 -4.77 11.33 -1.33
CA ALA A 162 -4.49 10.59 -0.11
C ALA A 162 -5.77 10.13 0.65
N ASP A 163 -6.93 10.53 0.20
CA ASP A 163 -8.20 9.99 0.71
C ASP A 163 -8.54 8.63 0.08
N TRP A 164 -7.88 8.27 -1.02
CA TRP A 164 -8.06 7.02 -1.75
C TRP A 164 -6.76 6.24 -1.87
N ILE A 165 -6.34 5.64 -0.75
CA ILE A 165 -5.18 4.74 -0.70
C ILE A 165 -5.67 3.30 -0.69
N PHE A 166 -5.30 2.54 -1.71
CA PHE A 166 -5.48 1.10 -1.81
C PHE A 166 -4.16 0.38 -1.60
N TYR A 167 -4.21 -0.83 -1.09
CA TYR A 167 -3.01 -1.59 -0.78
C TYR A 167 -3.11 -3.00 -1.33
N GLY A 168 -2.09 -3.47 -2.03
CA GLY A 168 -2.13 -4.78 -2.64
C GLY A 168 -0.76 -5.41 -2.85
N GLY A 169 -0.76 -6.58 -3.44
CA GLY A 169 0.46 -7.27 -3.79
C GLY A 169 0.23 -8.70 -4.24
N SER A 170 1.33 -9.34 -4.62
CA SER A 170 1.38 -10.73 -5.07
C SER A 170 2.18 -11.59 -4.09
N SER A 171 1.69 -12.77 -3.72
CA SER A 171 2.40 -13.75 -2.88
C SER A 171 2.87 -13.16 -1.52
N ALA A 172 4.16 -13.11 -1.28
CA ALA A 172 4.74 -12.42 -0.12
C ALA A 172 4.23 -10.98 -0.01
N GLY A 173 4.13 -10.26 -1.13
CA GLY A 173 3.59 -8.91 -1.19
C GLY A 173 2.13 -8.80 -0.79
N ALA A 174 1.29 -9.75 -1.19
CA ALA A 174 -0.10 -9.82 -0.76
C ALA A 174 -0.20 -10.08 0.76
N SER A 175 0.68 -10.93 1.28
CA SER A 175 0.77 -11.16 2.72
C SER A 175 1.24 -9.90 3.47
N ILE A 176 2.16 -9.12 2.91
CA ILE A 176 2.56 -7.83 3.48
C ILE A 176 1.36 -6.88 3.54
N ALA A 177 0.64 -6.72 2.41
CA ALA A 177 -0.51 -5.83 2.33
C ALA A 177 -1.60 -6.19 3.37
N LEU A 178 -1.99 -7.46 3.44
CA LEU A 178 -2.94 -7.97 4.42
C LEU A 178 -2.45 -7.74 5.86
N ASN A 179 -1.26 -8.24 6.18
CA ASN A 179 -0.76 -8.19 7.55
C ASN A 179 -0.49 -6.76 8.03
N SER A 180 0.02 -5.86 7.19
CA SER A 180 0.24 -4.46 7.54
C SER A 180 -1.07 -3.70 7.76
N ALA A 181 -2.10 -3.97 6.94
CA ALA A 181 -3.40 -3.32 7.05
C ALA A 181 -4.07 -3.61 8.39
N TYR A 182 -3.97 -4.84 8.86
CA TYR A 182 -4.62 -5.30 10.09
C TYR A 182 -3.73 -5.21 11.35
N CYS A 183 -2.42 -4.91 11.21
CA CYS A 183 -1.49 -4.87 12.32
C CYS A 183 -1.10 -3.43 12.70
N ASN A 184 -1.31 -3.11 13.96
CA ASN A 184 -0.73 -1.95 14.65
C ASN A 184 0.16 -2.44 15.81
N ASP A 185 0.79 -1.53 16.53
CA ASP A 185 1.68 -1.89 17.65
C ASP A 185 0.97 -2.71 18.74
N SER A 186 -0.32 -2.46 18.99
CA SER A 186 -1.09 -3.23 19.99
C SER A 186 -1.33 -4.67 19.53
N ILE A 187 -1.66 -4.85 18.27
CA ILE A 187 -1.84 -6.16 17.63
C ILE A 187 -0.49 -6.88 17.51
N ALA A 188 0.57 -6.16 17.12
CA ALA A 188 1.92 -6.72 17.02
C ALA A 188 2.42 -7.29 18.36
N LYS A 189 2.16 -6.63 19.48
CA LYS A 189 2.50 -7.12 20.82
C LYS A 189 1.83 -8.45 21.17
N ILE A 190 0.67 -8.75 20.58
CA ILE A 190 -0.08 -9.99 20.82
C ILE A 190 0.39 -11.11 19.87
N TYR A 191 0.39 -10.83 18.55
CA TYR A 191 0.58 -11.85 17.52
C TYR A 191 2.03 -11.98 17.04
N PHE A 192 2.84 -10.94 17.22
CA PHE A 192 4.26 -10.87 16.85
C PHE A 192 5.12 -10.43 18.04
N SER A 193 4.81 -10.93 19.24
CA SER A 193 5.43 -10.45 20.49
C SER A 193 6.96 -10.57 20.50
N ARG A 194 7.50 -11.61 19.88
CA ARG A 194 8.94 -11.85 19.75
C ARG A 194 9.55 -10.85 18.79
N GLU A 195 8.96 -10.68 17.61
CA GLU A 195 9.40 -9.77 16.56
C GLU A 195 9.27 -8.31 17.01
N TYR A 196 8.18 -7.96 17.70
CA TYR A 196 8.02 -6.63 18.31
C TYR A 196 9.12 -6.30 19.31
N LYS A 197 9.50 -7.25 20.18
CA LYS A 197 10.61 -7.07 21.14
C LYS A 197 11.96 -6.94 20.45
N LEU A 198 12.18 -7.69 19.38
CA LEU A 198 13.44 -7.73 18.64
C LEU A 198 13.61 -6.55 17.67
N LEU A 199 12.55 -6.21 16.93
CA LEU A 199 12.60 -5.30 15.78
C LEU A 199 11.88 -3.96 16.03
N GLY A 200 11.20 -3.83 17.18
CA GLY A 200 10.53 -2.60 17.57
C GLY A 200 9.15 -2.40 16.92
N SER A 201 8.70 -1.15 16.94
CA SER A 201 7.37 -0.76 16.45
C SER A 201 7.15 -1.09 14.98
N VAL A 202 6.00 -1.68 14.67
CA VAL A 202 5.56 -1.91 13.28
C VAL A 202 5.09 -0.60 12.62
N GLU A 203 4.72 0.39 13.43
CA GLU A 203 4.15 1.66 12.95
C GLU A 203 5.18 2.80 12.79
N LYS A 204 6.39 2.69 13.38
CA LYS A 204 7.35 3.79 13.47
C LYS A 204 8.71 3.52 12.81
N SER A 205 8.92 2.34 12.24
CA SER A 205 10.18 1.99 11.57
C SER A 205 10.33 2.74 10.24
N GLY A 206 11.54 3.05 9.83
CA GLY A 206 11.92 3.56 8.52
C GLY A 206 11.76 5.06 8.29
N ASN A 207 10.77 5.70 8.91
CA ASN A 207 10.62 7.16 8.92
C ASN A 207 9.80 7.61 10.14
N THR A 208 9.85 8.91 10.44
CA THR A 208 9.17 9.53 11.59
C THR A 208 7.82 10.16 11.24
N LEU A 209 7.33 9.93 10.02
CA LEU A 209 6.08 10.49 9.56
C LEU A 209 4.88 9.90 10.32
N PRO A 210 3.83 10.69 10.58
CA PRO A 210 2.67 10.23 11.34
C PRO A 210 1.86 9.18 10.55
N ARG A 211 1.26 8.23 11.27
CA ARG A 211 0.34 7.25 10.69
C ARG A 211 -1.08 7.83 10.57
N ASN A 212 -1.28 8.68 9.57
CA ASN A 212 -2.56 9.34 9.31
C ASN A 212 -3.30 8.79 8.08
N TYR A 213 -2.75 7.77 7.43
CA TYR A 213 -3.36 7.15 6.26
C TYR A 213 -4.54 6.25 6.63
N ALA A 214 -5.49 6.15 5.70
CA ALA A 214 -6.62 5.22 5.76
C ALA A 214 -6.65 4.36 4.49
N ILE A 215 -6.43 3.06 4.65
CA ILE A 215 -6.59 2.09 3.55
C ILE A 215 -8.07 1.98 3.23
N LYS A 216 -8.44 2.08 1.95
CA LYS A 216 -9.83 2.02 1.46
C LYS A 216 -10.22 0.66 0.90
N GLY A 217 -9.24 -0.14 0.51
CA GLY A 217 -9.44 -1.51 0.04
C GLY A 217 -8.11 -2.25 -0.12
N ILE A 218 -8.19 -3.57 -0.15
CA ILE A 218 -7.03 -4.46 -0.24
C ILE A 218 -7.18 -5.38 -1.45
N ALA A 219 -6.09 -5.57 -2.21
CA ALA A 219 -5.98 -6.58 -3.25
C ALA A 219 -4.92 -7.62 -2.86
N ALA A 220 -5.30 -8.88 -2.76
CA ALA A 220 -4.39 -9.94 -2.35
C ALA A 220 -4.38 -11.09 -3.36
N MET A 221 -3.33 -11.13 -4.16
CA MET A 221 -3.08 -12.22 -5.11
C MET A 221 -2.31 -13.31 -4.36
N TRP A 222 -2.99 -14.44 -4.05
CA TRP A 222 -2.44 -15.61 -3.34
C TRP A 222 -1.58 -15.25 -2.11
N GLY A 223 -2.15 -14.45 -1.20
CA GLY A 223 -1.53 -14.03 0.06
C GLY A 223 -2.10 -14.73 1.29
N SER A 224 -1.56 -14.39 2.45
CA SER A 224 -2.00 -14.92 3.75
C SER A 224 -2.06 -13.85 4.83
N LEU A 225 -2.91 -14.10 5.84
CA LEU A 225 -3.08 -13.28 7.03
C LEU A 225 -2.74 -14.10 8.29
N PHE A 226 -2.09 -13.49 9.26
CA PHE A 226 -1.65 -14.16 10.50
C PHE A 226 -2.80 -14.60 11.43
N SER A 227 -3.99 -13.98 11.34
CA SER A 227 -5.16 -14.36 12.14
C SER A 227 -6.43 -13.74 11.60
N ASP A 228 -7.53 -14.51 11.56
CA ASP A 228 -8.87 -13.99 11.26
C ASP A 228 -9.44 -13.10 12.36
N LYS A 229 -8.96 -13.23 13.59
CA LYS A 229 -9.43 -12.47 14.76
C LYS A 229 -9.16 -10.96 14.66
N VAL A 230 -8.25 -10.56 13.75
CA VAL A 230 -7.98 -9.14 13.49
C VAL A 230 -8.97 -8.53 12.49
N ILE A 231 -9.71 -9.37 11.76
CA ILE A 231 -10.82 -8.95 10.89
C ILE A 231 -12.07 -8.80 11.79
N ASP A 232 -12.22 -7.62 12.38
CA ASP A 232 -13.33 -7.30 13.27
C ASP A 232 -13.82 -5.89 12.95
N LYS A 233 -15.13 -5.66 12.96
CA LYS A 233 -15.71 -4.31 12.81
C LYS A 233 -15.12 -3.29 13.76
N LYS A 234 -14.75 -3.71 14.97
CA LYS A 234 -14.08 -2.87 15.98
C LYS A 234 -12.67 -2.47 15.57
N PHE A 235 -11.98 -3.32 14.82
CA PHE A 235 -10.59 -3.08 14.37
C PHE A 235 -10.51 -2.66 12.91
N ARG A 236 -11.36 -3.08 12.04
CA ARG A 236 -11.55 -2.73 10.62
C ARG A 236 -11.80 -4.00 9.79
N ALA A 237 -12.82 -3.98 8.95
CA ALA A 237 -13.04 -4.97 7.90
C ALA A 237 -12.96 -4.22 6.56
N TYR A 238 -11.81 -4.31 5.90
CA TYR A 238 -11.57 -3.59 4.65
C TYR A 238 -12.29 -4.27 3.48
N PRO A 239 -12.87 -3.49 2.53
CA PRO A 239 -13.20 -4.04 1.22
C PRO A 239 -12.00 -4.77 0.64
N THR A 240 -12.17 -6.02 0.22
CA THR A 240 -11.02 -6.86 -0.18
C THR A 240 -11.34 -7.68 -1.43
N ILE A 241 -10.41 -7.72 -2.38
CA ILE A 241 -10.43 -8.66 -3.49
C ILE A 241 -9.29 -9.68 -3.31
N LEU A 242 -9.63 -10.96 -3.41
CA LEU A 242 -8.74 -12.09 -3.18
C LEU A 242 -8.66 -12.97 -4.42
N PHE A 243 -7.47 -13.47 -4.73
CA PHE A 243 -7.23 -14.47 -5.77
C PHE A 243 -6.45 -15.64 -5.16
N LYS A 244 -6.80 -16.88 -5.50
CA LYS A 244 -6.15 -18.08 -4.95
C LYS A 244 -6.35 -19.29 -5.86
N GLY A 245 -5.36 -20.16 -5.94
CA GLY A 245 -5.51 -21.52 -6.44
C GLY A 245 -5.76 -22.47 -5.26
N ASP A 246 -6.64 -23.43 -5.42
CA ASP A 246 -6.99 -24.37 -4.36
C ASP A 246 -5.91 -25.45 -4.13
N GLU A 247 -5.01 -25.66 -5.11
CA GLU A 247 -3.84 -26.56 -5.00
C GLU A 247 -2.53 -25.83 -4.73
N ASP A 248 -2.56 -24.62 -4.16
CA ASP A 248 -1.36 -23.86 -3.82
C ASP A 248 -0.50 -24.60 -2.80
N SER A 249 0.69 -25.02 -3.21
CA SER A 249 1.64 -25.78 -2.40
C SER A 249 2.40 -24.93 -1.36
N GLY A 250 2.35 -23.60 -1.45
CA GLY A 250 3.04 -22.68 -0.55
C GLY A 250 2.18 -22.18 0.60
N LEU A 251 0.90 -21.97 0.35
CA LEU A 251 -0.06 -21.42 1.29
C LEU A 251 -1.31 -22.31 1.36
N PRO A 252 -1.94 -22.47 2.53
CA PRO A 252 -3.15 -23.26 2.66
C PRO A 252 -4.29 -22.65 1.82
N ASP A 253 -5.27 -23.47 1.44
CA ASP A 253 -6.48 -22.95 0.80
C ASP A 253 -7.28 -22.04 1.75
N SER A 254 -7.47 -22.48 2.99
CA SER A 254 -8.26 -21.77 3.99
C SER A 254 -7.43 -21.45 5.24
N VAL A 255 -7.18 -22.44 6.09
CA VAL A 255 -6.42 -22.32 7.34
C VAL A 255 -5.39 -23.44 7.40
N GLY A 256 -4.15 -23.11 7.67
CA GLY A 256 -3.07 -24.09 7.74
C GLY A 256 -1.72 -23.43 7.94
N TYR A 257 -0.68 -24.08 7.45
CA TYR A 257 0.69 -23.65 7.68
C TYR A 257 1.41 -23.38 6.35
N PHE A 258 2.43 -22.54 6.37
CA PHE A 258 3.33 -22.41 5.22
C PHE A 258 3.84 -23.77 4.79
N PHE A 259 3.75 -24.06 3.48
CA PHE A 259 4.19 -25.32 2.87
C PHE A 259 3.60 -26.60 3.51
N GLY A 260 2.42 -26.49 4.16
CA GLY A 260 1.80 -27.60 4.87
C GLY A 260 2.55 -28.08 6.13
N CYS A 261 3.49 -27.30 6.65
CA CYS A 261 4.40 -27.68 7.73
C CYS A 261 3.90 -27.21 9.11
N PRO A 262 3.39 -28.07 10.00
CA PRO A 262 2.85 -27.66 11.31
C PRO A 262 3.86 -26.97 12.25
N ASN A 263 5.16 -27.21 12.09
CA ASN A 263 6.19 -26.50 12.84
C ASN A 263 6.37 -25.03 12.43
N TYR A 264 5.68 -24.57 11.38
CA TYR A 264 5.58 -23.14 11.02
C TYR A 264 4.38 -22.45 11.72
N ALA A 265 4.06 -22.91 12.92
CA ALA A 265 3.03 -22.34 13.77
C ALA A 265 3.34 -20.86 14.16
N PRO A 266 2.32 -20.01 14.37
CA PRO A 266 0.89 -20.32 14.31
C PRO A 266 0.36 -20.55 12.88
N PRO A 267 -0.83 -21.18 12.75
CA PRO A 267 -1.46 -21.34 11.46
C PRO A 267 -1.83 -19.98 10.83
N LEU A 268 -1.87 -19.95 9.51
CA LEU A 268 -2.21 -18.79 8.69
C LEU A 268 -3.61 -18.96 8.12
N TYR A 269 -4.21 -17.84 7.78
CA TYR A 269 -5.46 -17.75 7.03
C TYR A 269 -5.14 -17.30 5.60
N ALA A 270 -5.66 -18.00 4.58
CA ALA A 270 -5.50 -17.62 3.19
C ALA A 270 -6.87 -17.63 2.49
N GLY A 271 -6.93 -17.48 1.22
CA GLY A 271 -8.12 -17.43 0.34
C GLY A 271 -9.46 -17.59 1.03
N ALA A 272 -9.95 -18.83 1.10
CA ALA A 272 -11.26 -19.16 1.66
C ALA A 272 -11.41 -18.77 3.16
N GLY A 273 -10.33 -18.86 3.94
CA GLY A 273 -10.36 -18.49 5.36
C GLY A 273 -10.53 -16.98 5.58
N ILE A 274 -9.81 -16.16 4.80
CA ILE A 274 -9.96 -14.69 4.83
C ILE A 274 -11.33 -14.28 4.31
N TYR A 275 -11.79 -14.89 3.21
CA TYR A 275 -13.11 -14.66 2.65
C TYR A 275 -14.21 -14.90 3.69
N ALA A 276 -14.20 -16.06 4.36
CA ALA A 276 -15.19 -16.39 5.39
C ALA A 276 -15.19 -15.39 6.56
N ALA A 277 -14.00 -14.95 7.00
CA ALA A 277 -13.87 -13.96 8.06
C ALA A 277 -14.45 -12.59 7.65
N LEU A 278 -14.19 -12.12 6.42
CA LEU A 278 -14.73 -10.88 5.89
C LEU A 278 -16.25 -10.92 5.70
N VAL A 279 -16.78 -12.02 5.15
CA VAL A 279 -18.25 -12.23 5.02
C VAL A 279 -18.94 -12.18 6.38
N LYS A 280 -18.37 -12.81 7.41
CA LYS A 280 -18.88 -12.76 8.80
C LYS A 280 -18.97 -11.33 9.32
N GLN A 281 -18.04 -10.46 8.93
CA GLN A 281 -18.04 -9.04 9.31
C GLN A 281 -18.87 -8.16 8.38
N LYS A 282 -19.53 -8.74 7.36
CA LYS A 282 -20.28 -8.03 6.32
C LYS A 282 -19.44 -6.98 5.57
N ALA A 283 -18.14 -7.25 5.41
CA ALA A 283 -17.26 -6.47 4.57
C ALA A 283 -17.49 -6.84 3.09
N PRO A 284 -17.43 -5.87 2.17
CA PRO A 284 -17.39 -6.19 0.74
C PRO A 284 -16.17 -7.05 0.43
N VAL A 285 -16.39 -8.26 -0.11
CA VAL A 285 -15.29 -9.16 -0.46
C VAL A 285 -15.59 -9.92 -1.73
N VAL A 286 -14.66 -9.84 -2.67
CA VAL A 286 -14.61 -10.67 -3.88
C VAL A 286 -13.52 -11.72 -3.69
N TYR A 287 -13.85 -12.96 -3.94
CA TYR A 287 -12.90 -14.07 -3.88
C TYR A 287 -12.94 -14.88 -5.18
N TYR A 288 -11.84 -14.85 -5.90
CA TYR A 288 -11.58 -15.66 -7.06
C TYR A 288 -10.77 -16.90 -6.67
N GLU A 289 -11.34 -18.08 -6.90
CA GLU A 289 -10.70 -19.36 -6.68
C GLU A 289 -10.56 -20.11 -7.99
N LEU A 290 -9.34 -20.48 -8.35
CA LEU A 290 -9.08 -21.25 -9.55
C LEU A 290 -8.86 -22.73 -9.19
N PRO A 291 -9.84 -23.60 -9.48
CA PRO A 291 -9.72 -25.02 -9.21
C PRO A 291 -8.57 -25.67 -9.97
N GLY A 292 -7.80 -26.53 -9.28
CA GLY A 292 -6.64 -27.22 -9.82
C GLY A 292 -5.41 -26.34 -10.04
N ALA A 293 -5.44 -25.07 -9.64
CA ALA A 293 -4.32 -24.17 -9.82
C ALA A 293 -3.41 -24.11 -8.62
N ASN A 294 -2.11 -24.04 -8.89
CA ASN A 294 -1.07 -23.82 -7.88
C ASN A 294 -0.79 -22.31 -7.70
N HIS A 295 0.40 -21.92 -7.42
CA HIS A 295 0.92 -20.59 -7.13
C HIS A 295 1.93 -20.12 -8.21
N PRO A 296 1.66 -19.08 -8.99
CA PRO A 296 0.46 -18.21 -9.06
C PRO A 296 -0.74 -18.90 -9.71
N ALA A 297 -1.97 -18.38 -9.47
CA ALA A 297 -3.20 -19.04 -9.92
C ALA A 297 -3.80 -18.42 -11.19
N TYR A 298 -3.82 -17.10 -11.30
CA TYR A 298 -4.42 -16.35 -12.41
C TYR A 298 -3.35 -15.59 -13.18
N ASP A 299 -3.64 -15.24 -14.43
CA ASP A 299 -2.81 -14.30 -15.19
C ASP A 299 -2.95 -12.87 -14.66
N ASP A 300 -1.96 -12.05 -15.00
CA ASP A 300 -1.83 -10.70 -14.49
C ASP A 300 -2.94 -9.79 -15.00
N ASP A 301 -3.27 -9.83 -16.31
CA ASP A 301 -4.31 -9.01 -16.93
C ASP A 301 -5.67 -9.23 -16.27
N PHE A 302 -6.06 -10.48 -16.02
CA PHE A 302 -7.30 -10.79 -15.32
C PHE A 302 -7.29 -10.21 -13.90
N CYS A 303 -6.20 -10.36 -13.17
CA CYS A 303 -6.08 -9.83 -11.82
C CYS A 303 -6.17 -8.30 -11.81
N MET A 304 -5.40 -7.60 -12.64
CA MET A 304 -5.34 -6.15 -12.65
C MET A 304 -6.67 -5.52 -13.08
N GLN A 305 -7.32 -6.05 -14.11
CA GLN A 305 -8.65 -5.61 -14.51
C GLN A 305 -9.67 -5.71 -13.37
N ASN A 306 -9.73 -6.84 -12.68
CA ASN A 306 -10.69 -7.05 -11.61
C ASN A 306 -10.34 -6.25 -10.36
N ILE A 307 -9.06 -6.04 -10.03
CA ILE A 307 -8.61 -5.16 -8.95
C ILE A 307 -9.04 -3.71 -9.24
N ALA A 308 -8.75 -3.21 -10.43
CA ALA A 308 -9.11 -1.86 -10.83
C ALA A 308 -10.62 -1.65 -10.74
N CYS A 309 -11.40 -2.56 -11.29
CA CYS A 309 -12.86 -2.54 -11.22
C CYS A 309 -13.36 -2.52 -9.77
N PHE A 310 -12.89 -3.44 -8.93
CA PHE A 310 -13.30 -3.53 -7.54
C PHE A 310 -13.00 -2.22 -6.79
N PHE A 311 -11.81 -1.66 -6.95
CA PHE A 311 -11.45 -0.41 -6.29
C PHE A 311 -12.30 0.78 -6.77
N LYS A 312 -12.61 0.86 -8.08
CA LYS A 312 -13.52 1.89 -8.62
C LYS A 312 -14.92 1.76 -8.03
N ASN A 313 -15.44 0.54 -7.84
CA ASN A 313 -16.73 0.33 -7.17
C ASN A 313 -16.68 0.71 -5.68
N VAL A 314 -15.56 0.51 -4.99
CA VAL A 314 -15.35 1.02 -3.63
C VAL A 314 -15.40 2.55 -3.61
N MET A 315 -14.76 3.23 -4.57
CA MET A 315 -14.75 4.69 -4.69
C MET A 315 -16.12 5.26 -4.98
N SER A 316 -16.92 4.59 -5.80
CA SER A 316 -18.28 5.01 -6.13
C SER A 316 -19.32 4.72 -5.03
N GLY A 317 -18.90 4.04 -3.94
CA GLY A 317 -19.81 3.67 -2.85
C GLY A 317 -20.72 2.48 -3.17
N THR A 318 -20.44 1.74 -4.24
CA THR A 318 -21.17 0.56 -4.70
C THR A 318 -20.34 -0.72 -4.67
N PRO A 319 -19.60 -1.00 -3.58
CA PRO A 319 -18.77 -2.20 -3.54
C PRO A 319 -19.65 -3.45 -3.61
N TYR A 320 -19.18 -4.44 -4.34
CA TYR A 320 -19.83 -5.73 -4.48
C TYR A 320 -19.02 -6.84 -3.80
N GLY A 321 -19.59 -8.03 -3.72
CA GLY A 321 -18.92 -9.21 -3.16
C GLY A 321 -19.44 -10.49 -3.76
N GLY A 322 -18.68 -11.56 -3.54
CA GLY A 322 -19.03 -12.90 -4.01
C GLY A 322 -17.81 -13.82 -4.07
N ARG A 323 -18.05 -15.12 -4.22
CA ARG A 323 -17.03 -16.13 -4.53
C ARG A 323 -17.25 -16.59 -5.97
N TYR A 324 -16.18 -16.56 -6.74
CA TYR A 324 -16.19 -16.87 -8.17
C TYR A 324 -15.12 -17.93 -8.46
N THR A 325 -15.42 -18.79 -9.43
CA THR A 325 -14.47 -19.79 -9.90
C THR A 325 -14.09 -19.51 -11.35
N TYR A 326 -12.93 -19.99 -11.75
CA TYR A 326 -12.37 -19.76 -13.08
C TYR A 326 -12.26 -18.26 -13.41
N TYR A 327 -12.16 -17.93 -14.67
CA TYR A 327 -12.08 -16.55 -15.18
C TYR A 327 -13.46 -15.91 -15.34
N THR A 328 -14.29 -16.00 -14.31
CA THR A 328 -15.63 -15.41 -14.34
C THR A 328 -15.54 -13.88 -14.27
N PRO A 329 -15.91 -13.14 -15.32
CA PRO A 329 -15.86 -11.69 -15.28
C PRO A 329 -16.90 -11.15 -14.29
N THR A 330 -16.49 -10.35 -13.33
CA THR A 330 -17.39 -9.67 -12.38
C THR A 330 -17.54 -8.20 -12.70
N CYS A 331 -16.72 -7.70 -13.62
CA CYS A 331 -16.76 -6.34 -14.07
C CYS A 331 -17.19 -6.25 -15.53
N PRO A 332 -18.20 -5.44 -15.87
CA PRO A 332 -18.40 -5.07 -17.27
C PRO A 332 -17.14 -4.38 -17.77
N GLN A 333 -16.75 -4.64 -19.02
CA GLN A 333 -15.63 -3.95 -19.64
C GLN A 333 -15.83 -2.44 -19.50
N PHE A 334 -14.85 -1.77 -18.91
CA PHE A 334 -14.87 -0.33 -18.79
C PHE A 334 -14.41 0.26 -20.13
N ASP A 335 -15.37 0.70 -20.93
CA ASP A 335 -15.13 1.49 -22.15
C ASP A 335 -15.21 2.98 -21.80
N GLY A 336 -14.51 3.47 -20.78
CA GLY A 336 -14.66 4.87 -20.41
C GLY A 336 -13.54 5.43 -19.54
N GLU A 337 -13.06 6.58 -19.96
CA GLU A 337 -12.22 7.50 -19.16
C GLU A 337 -12.96 7.96 -17.90
N PHE A 338 -12.19 8.14 -16.82
CA PHE A 338 -12.64 8.83 -15.60
C PHE A 338 -12.26 10.30 -15.62
#